data_8a6047671f4d1adc98336334731f9a36
#
_entry.id   8a6047671f4d1adc98336334731f9a36
#
_cell.length_a   1.000
_cell.length_b   1.000
_cell.length_c   1.000
_cell.angle_alpha   90.00
_cell.angle_beta   90.00
_cell.angle_gamma   90.00
#
_symmetry.space_group_name_H-M   'P 1'
#
loop_
_entity.id
_entity.type
_entity.pdbx_description
1 polymer ?
#
loop_
_entity_poly.entity_id
_entity_poly.type
_entity_poly.pdbx_seq_one_letter_code
_entity_poly.pdbx_strand_id
1 'polypeptide(L)'
;LRLHMIRKGDDFYSPHLQTGSLTYDIPKDSGGFWPFGKLEEPKFMHRYGFYEIRCRLPKNRGWHAAFWLQAPGVGSHPDARFAGVECDIMENYRQHVDGKMIGGNLWGGYGKDARGSGHFVWDHEETADGWHYYAVDWSPDGYDFYADGRLVGKVVPPEREAEKHIVREVEGRGWLKEGSVSVGPVSQVEQFILVSTECH
;
A
#
# COMPACT_ATOMS: atom_id res chain seq x y z
N LEU A 1 -15.79 11.58 5.96
CA LEU A 1 -14.95 11.18 7.07
C LEU A 1 -13.73 12.11 7.16
N ARG A 2 -13.29 12.43 8.39
CA ARG A 2 -12.03 13.12 8.65
C ARG A 2 -11.22 12.30 9.64
N LEU A 3 -9.97 12.05 9.32
CA LEU A 3 -9.00 11.44 10.22
C LEU A 3 -8.16 12.56 10.84
N HIS A 4 -8.21 12.68 12.17
CA HIS A 4 -7.51 13.73 12.91
C HIS A 4 -6.44 13.09 13.80
N MET A 5 -5.21 13.55 13.65
CA MET A 5 -4.19 13.28 14.64
C MET A 5 -4.43 14.13 15.89
N ILE A 6 -4.26 13.54 17.06
CA ILE A 6 -4.47 14.21 18.34
C ILE A 6 -3.12 14.24 19.08
N ARG A 7 -2.71 15.42 19.53
CA ARG A 7 -1.58 15.56 20.46
C ARG A 7 -2.09 15.57 21.89
N LYS A 8 -1.48 14.74 22.75
CA LYS A 8 -1.69 14.75 24.21
C LYS A 8 -0.34 14.80 24.92
N GLY A 9 0.03 15.95 25.46
CA GLY A 9 1.36 16.18 26.00
C GLY A 9 2.41 16.13 24.87
N ASP A 10 3.36 15.23 24.99
CA ASP A 10 4.41 15.01 23.99
C ASP A 10 4.10 13.85 23.02
N ASP A 11 2.97 13.17 23.24
CA ASP A 11 2.55 12.04 22.42
C ASP A 11 1.60 12.46 21.29
N PHE A 12 1.69 11.75 20.16
CA PHE A 12 0.77 11.86 19.04
C PHE A 12 -0.02 10.56 18.87
N TYR A 13 -1.32 10.68 18.65
CA TYR A 13 -2.24 9.58 18.42
C TYR A 13 -2.76 9.66 16.99
N SER A 14 -2.40 8.67 16.20
CA SER A 14 -2.79 8.55 14.79
C SER A 14 -4.06 7.73 14.65
N PRO A 15 -5.04 8.18 13.86
CA PRO A 15 -6.22 7.38 13.56
C PRO A 15 -5.96 6.40 12.43
N HIS A 16 -6.47 5.19 12.62
CA HIS A 16 -6.53 4.17 11.59
C HIS A 16 -7.97 3.69 11.43
N LEU A 17 -8.37 3.45 10.19
CA LEU A 17 -9.62 2.79 9.85
C LEU A 17 -9.27 1.49 9.14
N GLN A 18 -9.79 0.37 9.65
CA GLN A 18 -9.56 -0.93 9.04
C GLN A 18 -10.84 -1.79 9.05
N THR A 19 -10.99 -2.65 8.05
CA THR A 19 -12.15 -3.53 7.92
C THR A 19 -11.88 -4.96 8.35
N GLY A 20 -10.65 -5.27 8.69
CA GLY A 20 -10.17 -6.56 9.18
C GLY A 20 -8.89 -6.42 9.99
N SER A 21 -8.20 -7.53 10.26
CA SER A 21 -6.92 -7.52 10.94
C SER A 21 -6.10 -8.77 10.60
N LEU A 22 -4.83 -8.81 11.02
CA LEU A 22 -3.97 -9.98 10.85
C LEU A 22 -4.48 -11.16 11.68
N THR A 23 -4.30 -12.37 11.17
CA THR A 23 -4.75 -13.62 11.80
C THR A 23 -3.65 -14.36 12.54
N TYR A 24 -2.41 -13.90 12.47
CA TYR A 24 -1.26 -14.52 13.14
C TYR A 24 -0.34 -13.47 13.74
N ASP A 25 0.47 -13.87 14.70
CA ASP A 25 1.48 -13.00 15.27
C ASP A 25 2.63 -12.81 14.28
N ILE A 26 2.95 -11.56 13.99
CA ILE A 26 4.13 -11.24 13.18
C ILE A 26 5.38 -11.59 14.00
N PRO A 27 6.33 -12.37 13.45
CA PRO A 27 7.54 -12.73 14.14
C PRO A 27 8.28 -11.49 14.67
N LYS A 28 8.79 -11.57 15.91
CA LYS A 28 9.48 -10.43 16.58
C LYS A 28 10.72 -9.97 15.82
N ASP A 29 11.36 -10.86 15.07
CA ASP A 29 12.51 -10.56 14.22
C ASP A 29 12.17 -9.85 12.91
N SER A 30 10.90 -9.69 12.60
CA SER A 30 10.44 -8.92 11.44
C SER A 30 10.74 -7.42 11.55
N GLY A 31 11.26 -6.96 12.70
CA GLY A 31 11.63 -5.56 12.92
C GLY A 31 10.45 -4.61 13.07
N GLY A 32 9.23 -5.15 13.03
CA GLY A 32 8.02 -4.37 13.00
C GLY A 32 7.21 -4.46 14.30
N PHE A 33 6.93 -3.33 14.89
CA PHE A 33 5.79 -3.15 15.75
C PHE A 33 4.57 -3.03 14.83
N TRP A 34 3.66 -4.03 14.90
CA TRP A 34 2.42 -3.95 14.17
C TRP A 34 1.36 -3.27 15.04
N PRO A 35 0.96 -2.03 14.72
CA PRO A 35 0.10 -1.24 15.61
C PRO A 35 -1.38 -1.67 15.59
N PHE A 36 -1.75 -2.54 14.66
CA PHE A 36 -3.13 -2.92 14.46
C PHE A 36 -3.46 -4.10 15.37
N GLY A 37 -3.94 -3.76 16.53
CA GLY A 37 -4.22 -4.71 17.61
C GLY A 37 -5.08 -5.90 17.20
N LYS A 38 -5.27 -6.75 18.16
CA LYS A 38 -5.82 -8.07 18.11
C LYS A 38 -7.20 -8.12 17.44
N LEU A 39 -7.35 -9.11 16.62
CA LEU A 39 -8.48 -9.61 15.85
C LEU A 39 -9.85 -9.43 16.47
N GLU A 40 -10.62 -8.61 15.81
CA GLU A 40 -12.07 -8.80 15.71
C GLU A 40 -12.38 -9.54 14.41
N GLU A 41 -13.53 -10.19 14.33
CA GLU A 41 -14.05 -10.74 13.07
C GLU A 41 -14.06 -9.66 11.99
N PRO A 42 -13.53 -9.95 10.80
CA PRO A 42 -13.51 -8.99 9.71
C PRO A 42 -14.91 -8.48 9.37
N LYS A 43 -15.05 -7.18 9.27
CA LYS A 43 -16.32 -6.55 8.85
C LYS A 43 -16.47 -6.55 7.33
N PHE A 44 -15.36 -6.53 6.63
CA PHE A 44 -15.30 -6.63 5.18
C PHE A 44 -13.93 -7.14 4.76
N MET A 45 -13.93 -8.22 4.00
CA MET A 45 -12.79 -8.70 3.23
C MET A 45 -13.29 -9.14 1.86
N HIS A 46 -12.46 -8.96 0.85
CA HIS A 46 -12.81 -9.35 -0.50
C HIS A 46 -11.56 -9.77 -1.29
N ARG A 47 -11.76 -10.62 -2.27
CA ARG A 47 -10.73 -11.04 -3.21
C ARG A 47 -11.07 -10.46 -4.58
N TYR A 48 -10.08 -9.78 -5.17
CA TYR A 48 -10.17 -9.07 -6.44
C TYR A 48 -11.14 -7.88 -6.40
N GLY A 49 -11.15 -7.10 -7.45
CA GLY A 49 -12.04 -5.97 -7.62
C GLY A 49 -11.31 -4.64 -7.76
N PHE A 50 -12.09 -3.60 -7.97
CA PHE A 50 -11.63 -2.23 -8.08
C PHE A 50 -11.83 -1.50 -6.75
N TYR A 51 -10.72 -1.06 -6.16
CA TYR A 51 -10.71 -0.34 -4.88
C TYR A 51 -10.30 1.09 -5.13
N GLU A 52 -11.13 2.04 -4.74
CA GLU A 52 -10.89 3.46 -4.94
C GLU A 52 -11.17 4.26 -3.69
N ILE A 53 -10.33 5.25 -3.42
CA ILE A 53 -10.58 6.29 -2.44
C ILE A 53 -10.57 7.67 -3.11
N ARG A 54 -11.51 8.53 -2.71
CA ARG A 54 -11.44 9.96 -2.95
C ARG A 54 -11.04 10.66 -1.66
N CYS A 55 -9.89 11.31 -1.63
CA CYS A 55 -9.37 11.90 -0.40
C CYS A 55 -8.66 13.24 -0.65
N ARG A 56 -8.47 13.97 0.45
CA ARG A 56 -7.58 15.14 0.54
C ARG A 56 -6.50 14.82 1.55
N LEU A 57 -5.26 15.05 1.18
CA LEU A 57 -4.10 14.72 1.98
C LEU A 57 -3.60 15.92 2.78
N PRO A 58 -2.99 15.69 3.96
CA PRO A 58 -2.31 16.75 4.71
C PRO A 58 -1.19 17.37 3.87
N LYS A 59 -1.05 18.70 3.95
CA LYS A 59 0.01 19.41 3.21
C LYS A 59 1.30 19.61 4.01
N ASN A 60 1.25 19.39 5.32
CA ASN A 60 2.40 19.61 6.21
C ASN A 60 3.41 18.48 6.11
N ARG A 61 4.68 18.80 6.37
CA ARG A 61 5.75 17.79 6.52
C ARG A 61 5.52 16.93 7.76
N GLY A 62 6.10 15.74 7.77
CA GLY A 62 6.00 14.78 8.88
C GLY A 62 4.74 13.92 8.84
N TRP A 63 3.90 14.05 7.84
CA TRP A 63 2.74 13.18 7.64
C TRP A 63 3.06 12.00 6.73
N HIS A 64 2.58 10.83 7.14
CA HIS A 64 2.40 9.67 6.29
C HIS A 64 0.91 9.35 6.22
N ALA A 65 0.37 9.27 5.04
CA ALA A 65 -1.02 8.89 4.81
C ALA A 65 -1.05 7.76 3.79
N ALA A 66 -1.86 6.74 4.05
CA ALA A 66 -1.94 5.57 3.18
C ALA A 66 -3.38 5.08 2.97
N PHE A 67 -3.62 4.56 1.78
CA PHE A 67 -4.77 3.74 1.42
C PHE A 67 -4.26 2.43 0.85
N TRP A 68 -4.56 1.33 1.50
CA TRP A 68 -3.92 0.05 1.24
C TRP A 68 -4.80 -1.14 1.60
N LEU A 69 -4.43 -2.29 1.06
CA LEU A 69 -5.07 -3.57 1.33
C LEU A 69 -4.07 -4.49 2.01
N GLN A 70 -4.55 -5.33 2.90
CA GLN A 70 -3.73 -6.32 3.55
C GLN A 70 -4.38 -7.69 3.62
N ALA A 71 -3.61 -8.71 3.27
CA ALA A 71 -3.99 -10.09 3.51
C ALA A 71 -3.79 -10.43 4.99
N PRO A 72 -4.77 -11.08 5.65
CA PRO A 72 -4.65 -11.45 7.06
C PRO A 72 -3.45 -12.33 7.38
N GLY A 73 -3.00 -13.13 6.42
CA GLY A 73 -1.91 -14.09 6.56
C GLY A 73 -0.59 -13.70 5.91
N VAL A 74 -0.37 -12.41 5.61
CA VAL A 74 0.87 -11.97 4.94
C VAL A 74 2.12 -12.48 5.67
N GLY A 75 3.01 -13.18 4.94
CA GLY A 75 4.21 -13.79 5.51
C GLY A 75 4.01 -15.12 6.25
N SER A 76 2.79 -15.62 6.41
CA SER A 76 2.52 -16.90 7.08
C SER A 76 2.83 -18.14 6.22
N HIS A 77 3.06 -17.95 4.93
CA HIS A 77 3.37 -19.02 3.97
C HIS A 77 4.44 -18.52 2.98
N PRO A 78 5.37 -19.39 2.53
CA PRO A 78 6.42 -19.00 1.59
C PRO A 78 5.88 -18.56 0.21
N ASP A 79 4.74 -19.10 -0.20
CA ASP A 79 4.06 -18.66 -1.44
C ASP A 79 3.07 -17.53 -1.13
N ALA A 80 3.40 -16.35 -1.59
CA ALA A 80 2.60 -15.15 -1.38
C ALA A 80 1.22 -15.18 -2.06
N ARG A 81 0.98 -16.08 -3.00
CA ARG A 81 -0.37 -16.28 -3.55
C ARG A 81 -1.34 -16.75 -2.49
N PHE A 82 -0.85 -17.56 -1.54
CA PHE A 82 -1.65 -18.15 -0.45
C PHE A 82 -1.50 -17.40 0.88
N ALA A 83 -0.35 -16.80 1.15
CA ALA A 83 -0.19 -15.91 2.30
C ALA A 83 -0.84 -14.55 2.05
N GLY A 84 -0.91 -14.15 0.79
CA GLY A 84 -1.33 -12.83 0.37
C GLY A 84 -0.20 -11.80 0.38
N VAL A 85 -0.57 -10.60 0.02
CA VAL A 85 0.31 -9.43 -0.04
C VAL A 85 -0.24 -8.28 0.79
N GLU A 86 0.60 -7.31 1.09
CA GLU A 86 0.19 -5.94 1.39
C GLU A 86 0.20 -5.19 0.04
N CYS A 87 -0.89 -4.52 -0.28
CA CYS A 87 -1.02 -3.75 -1.51
C CYS A 87 -1.21 -2.27 -1.14
N ASP A 88 -0.15 -1.50 -1.29
CA ASP A 88 -0.15 -0.07 -1.05
C ASP A 88 -0.68 0.66 -2.28
N ILE A 89 -1.99 0.95 -2.29
CA ILE A 89 -2.64 1.64 -3.40
C ILE A 89 -2.10 3.06 -3.52
N MET A 90 -1.89 3.70 -2.38
CA MET A 90 -1.29 5.02 -2.29
C MET A 90 -0.64 5.21 -0.93
N GLU A 91 0.60 5.66 -0.93
CA GLU A 91 1.30 6.17 0.23
C GLU A 91 1.85 7.56 -0.05
N ASN A 92 1.68 8.46 0.92
CA ASN A 92 2.24 9.81 0.89
C ASN A 92 3.23 9.99 2.04
N TYR A 93 4.51 9.80 1.76
CA TYR A 93 5.62 9.99 2.70
C TYR A 93 6.20 11.40 2.60
N ARG A 94 5.52 12.40 3.12
CA ARG A 94 5.94 13.81 3.02
C ARG A 94 7.30 14.11 3.64
N GLN A 95 7.82 13.25 4.50
CA GLN A 95 9.15 13.42 5.08
C GLN A 95 10.28 12.86 4.21
N HIS A 96 9.99 11.83 3.40
CA HIS A 96 11.00 11.10 2.63
C HIS A 96 11.00 11.46 1.15
N VAL A 97 9.84 11.81 0.60
CA VAL A 97 9.64 12.06 -0.82
C VAL A 97 8.70 13.24 -0.98
N ASP A 98 9.27 14.44 -0.91
CA ASP A 98 8.48 15.66 -1.02
C ASP A 98 7.80 15.73 -2.40
N GLY A 99 6.48 15.90 -2.41
CA GLY A 99 5.68 16.00 -3.63
C GLY A 99 5.52 14.70 -4.43
N LYS A 100 5.86 13.54 -3.85
CA LYS A 100 5.70 12.25 -4.51
C LYS A 100 4.69 11.37 -3.79
N MET A 101 4.08 10.49 -4.57
CA MET A 101 3.24 9.39 -4.10
C MET A 101 3.92 8.07 -4.44
N ILE A 102 3.66 7.05 -3.65
CA ILE A 102 4.21 5.71 -3.83
C ILE A 102 3.07 4.70 -3.84
N GLY A 103 3.20 3.64 -4.61
CA GLY A 103 2.31 2.49 -4.58
C GLY A 103 3.03 1.22 -5.02
N GLY A 104 2.51 0.08 -4.62
CA GLY A 104 3.10 -1.21 -4.94
C GLY A 104 2.68 -2.31 -3.98
N ASN A 105 3.31 -3.47 -4.09
CA ASN A 105 3.01 -4.62 -3.27
C ASN A 105 4.22 -5.05 -2.44
N LEU A 106 3.96 -5.52 -1.22
CA LEU A 106 4.92 -6.15 -0.33
C LEU A 106 4.43 -7.55 0.05
N TRP A 107 5.35 -8.52 0.14
CA TRP A 107 5.03 -9.89 0.55
C TRP A 107 6.20 -10.54 1.29
N GLY A 108 5.99 -11.77 1.78
CA GLY A 108 6.99 -12.51 2.54
C GLY A 108 7.06 -12.09 4.01
N GLY A 109 6.09 -11.31 4.47
CA GLY A 109 6.06 -10.72 5.81
C GLY A 109 6.90 -9.46 5.91
N TYR A 110 7.26 -9.10 7.13
CA TYR A 110 8.03 -7.90 7.46
C TYR A 110 9.43 -8.29 7.95
N GLY A 111 10.44 -7.47 7.68
CA GLY A 111 11.82 -7.72 8.08
C GLY A 111 12.67 -8.31 6.95
N LYS A 112 13.58 -9.24 7.29
CA LYS A 112 14.60 -9.76 6.35
C LYS A 112 14.06 -10.52 5.14
N ASP A 113 12.88 -11.10 5.28
CA ASP A 113 12.24 -11.90 4.23
C ASP A 113 11.25 -11.09 3.39
N ALA A 114 11.04 -9.83 3.72
CA ALA A 114 10.21 -8.91 2.96
C ALA A 114 10.70 -8.78 1.51
N ARG A 115 9.77 -8.78 0.58
CA ARG A 115 9.97 -8.58 -0.85
C ARG A 115 8.97 -7.55 -1.33
N GLY A 116 9.27 -6.90 -2.44
CA GLY A 116 8.38 -5.92 -3.04
C GLY A 116 8.30 -6.03 -4.54
N SER A 117 7.20 -5.58 -5.11
CA SER A 117 7.01 -5.35 -6.54
C SER A 117 6.24 -4.06 -6.77
N GLY A 118 6.52 -3.40 -7.87
CA GLY A 118 6.02 -2.05 -8.11
C GLY A 118 6.93 -1.04 -7.46
N HIS A 119 6.54 -0.54 -6.29
CA HIS A 119 7.13 0.65 -5.68
C HIS A 119 7.17 1.79 -6.70
N PHE A 120 6.02 2.00 -7.36
CA PHE A 120 5.84 3.05 -8.35
C PHE A 120 5.86 4.40 -7.67
N VAL A 121 6.55 5.36 -8.30
CA VAL A 121 6.62 6.74 -7.80
C VAL A 121 6.07 7.65 -8.87
N TRP A 122 5.12 8.49 -8.50
CA TRP A 122 4.53 9.51 -9.37
C TRP A 122 4.45 10.87 -8.68
N ASP A 123 4.33 11.92 -9.48
CA ASP A 123 4.19 13.26 -8.96
C ASP A 123 2.79 13.49 -8.40
N HIS A 124 2.74 14.11 -7.23
CA HIS A 124 1.50 14.59 -6.66
C HIS A 124 1.17 15.98 -7.25
N GLU A 125 0.34 15.97 -8.28
CA GLU A 125 -0.15 17.21 -8.86
C GLU A 125 -1.26 17.80 -7.99
N GLU A 126 -1.11 19.09 -7.62
CA GLU A 126 -2.14 19.77 -6.83
C GLU A 126 -3.38 20.03 -7.69
N THR A 127 -4.52 19.50 -7.27
CA THR A 127 -5.82 19.83 -7.86
C THR A 127 -6.38 21.13 -7.27
N ALA A 128 -7.24 21.83 -8.00
CA ALA A 128 -7.80 23.11 -7.58
C ALA A 128 -8.56 23.04 -6.24
N ASP A 129 -9.22 21.91 -5.96
CA ASP A 129 -9.98 21.68 -4.75
C ASP A 129 -9.25 20.78 -3.73
N GLY A 130 -8.05 20.30 -4.08
CA GLY A 130 -7.19 19.44 -3.28
C GLY A 130 -7.71 18.00 -3.12
N TRP A 131 -8.70 17.58 -3.89
CA TRP A 131 -9.19 16.21 -3.91
C TRP A 131 -8.52 15.38 -4.98
N HIS A 132 -8.20 14.12 -4.64
CA HIS A 132 -7.57 13.15 -5.51
C HIS A 132 -8.31 11.82 -5.44
N TYR A 133 -8.18 11.02 -6.50
CA TYR A 133 -8.65 9.63 -6.58
C TYR A 133 -7.45 8.72 -6.71
N TYR A 134 -7.35 7.74 -5.83
CA TYR A 134 -6.33 6.68 -5.90
C TYR A 134 -7.02 5.34 -5.94
N ALA A 135 -6.62 4.48 -6.87
CA ALA A 135 -7.28 3.20 -7.05
C ALA A 135 -6.31 2.09 -7.44
N VAL A 136 -6.75 0.86 -7.21
CA VAL A 136 -6.16 -0.35 -7.77
C VAL A 136 -7.27 -1.21 -8.39
N ASP A 137 -7.02 -1.71 -9.59
CA ASP A 137 -7.75 -2.84 -10.16
C ASP A 137 -6.96 -4.10 -9.89
N TRP A 138 -7.44 -4.89 -8.93
CA TRP A 138 -6.84 -6.17 -8.56
C TRP A 138 -7.65 -7.30 -9.17
N SER A 139 -7.02 -8.08 -10.03
CA SER A 139 -7.60 -9.21 -10.74
C SER A 139 -6.66 -10.44 -10.69
N PRO A 140 -7.08 -11.61 -11.17
CA PRO A 140 -6.16 -12.75 -11.37
C PRO A 140 -4.96 -12.42 -12.25
N ASP A 141 -5.08 -11.43 -13.13
CA ASP A 141 -4.06 -11.02 -14.09
C ASP A 141 -3.04 -10.02 -13.52
N GLY A 142 -3.26 -9.50 -12.30
CA GLY A 142 -2.34 -8.56 -11.66
C GLY A 142 -3.01 -7.44 -10.91
N TYR A 143 -2.25 -6.35 -10.77
CA TYR A 143 -2.67 -5.12 -10.13
C TYR A 143 -2.36 -3.95 -11.06
N ASP A 144 -3.36 -3.17 -11.40
CA ASP A 144 -3.25 -1.92 -12.14
C ASP A 144 -3.51 -0.75 -11.19
N PHE A 145 -2.49 0.10 -10.96
CA PHE A 145 -2.53 1.22 -10.02
C PHE A 145 -2.88 2.52 -10.75
N TYR A 146 -3.78 3.30 -10.16
CA TYR A 146 -4.28 4.54 -10.76
C TYR A 146 -4.20 5.72 -9.79
N ALA A 147 -3.89 6.89 -10.34
CA ALA A 147 -4.00 8.19 -9.68
C ALA A 147 -4.76 9.15 -10.59
N ASP A 148 -5.85 9.74 -10.09
CA ASP A 148 -6.73 10.66 -10.82
C ASP A 148 -7.13 10.15 -12.21
N GLY A 149 -7.49 8.84 -12.27
CA GLY A 149 -7.89 8.14 -13.50
C GLY A 149 -6.74 7.77 -14.44
N ARG A 150 -5.51 8.11 -14.12
CA ARG A 150 -4.32 7.80 -14.91
C ARG A 150 -3.65 6.54 -14.38
N LEU A 151 -3.30 5.60 -15.25
CA LEU A 151 -2.53 4.41 -14.89
C LEU A 151 -1.10 4.81 -14.52
N VAL A 152 -0.69 4.55 -13.27
CA VAL A 152 0.66 4.89 -12.78
C VAL A 152 1.62 3.70 -12.77
N GLY A 153 1.10 2.47 -12.76
CA GLY A 153 1.95 1.29 -12.84
C GLY A 153 1.16 -0.01 -12.80
N LYS A 154 1.83 -1.10 -13.15
CA LYS A 154 1.26 -2.45 -13.13
C LYS A 154 2.16 -3.43 -12.41
N VAL A 155 1.55 -4.36 -11.67
CA VAL A 155 2.22 -5.58 -11.20
C VAL A 155 1.55 -6.76 -11.88
N VAL A 156 2.31 -7.50 -12.69
CA VAL A 156 1.84 -8.70 -13.38
C VAL A 156 2.42 -9.96 -12.71
N PRO A 157 1.72 -11.11 -12.76
CA PRO A 157 2.25 -12.35 -12.20
C PRO A 157 3.48 -12.85 -12.98
N PRO A 158 4.32 -13.74 -12.37
CA PRO A 158 5.53 -14.26 -13.00
C PRO A 158 5.30 -14.91 -14.36
N GLU A 159 4.14 -15.48 -14.59
CA GLU A 159 3.74 -16.10 -15.86
C GLU A 159 3.67 -15.09 -17.02
N ARG A 160 3.53 -13.81 -16.67
CA ARG A 160 3.50 -12.68 -17.61
C ARG A 160 4.79 -11.83 -17.58
N GLU A 161 5.91 -12.40 -17.12
CA GLU A 161 7.19 -11.68 -17.02
C GLU A 161 7.64 -11.03 -18.35
N ALA A 162 7.24 -11.60 -19.49
CA ALA A 162 7.52 -11.02 -20.82
C ALA A 162 6.94 -9.59 -21.00
N GLU A 163 5.97 -9.20 -20.19
CA GLU A 163 5.38 -7.85 -20.20
C GLU A 163 6.15 -6.84 -19.33
N LYS A 164 7.15 -7.30 -18.59
CA LYS A 164 7.96 -6.44 -17.72
C LYS A 164 8.54 -5.28 -18.52
N HIS A 165 8.25 -4.07 -18.05
CA HIS A 165 8.72 -2.83 -18.63
C HIS A 165 9.09 -1.83 -17.55
N ILE A 166 10.36 -1.49 -17.45
CA ILE A 166 10.85 -0.52 -16.47
C ILE A 166 11.13 0.80 -17.18
N VAL A 167 10.34 1.82 -16.88
CA VAL A 167 10.51 3.14 -17.50
C VAL A 167 11.82 3.79 -17.04
N ARG A 168 12.11 3.82 -15.76
CA ARG A 168 13.38 4.24 -15.14
C ARG A 168 13.24 4.19 -13.63
N GLU A 169 14.21 3.65 -12.95
CA GLU A 169 14.29 3.75 -11.50
C GLU A 169 14.56 5.18 -11.04
N VAL A 170 14.01 5.55 -9.89
CA VAL A 170 14.37 6.77 -9.18
C VAL A 170 15.67 6.50 -8.43
N GLU A 171 16.67 7.34 -8.62
CA GLU A 171 18.02 7.13 -8.11
C GLU A 171 18.07 6.70 -6.64
N GLY A 172 18.84 5.63 -6.39
CA GLY A 172 19.27 5.19 -5.08
C GLY A 172 18.25 4.43 -4.23
N ARG A 173 17.04 4.12 -4.73
CA ARG A 173 16.00 3.48 -3.91
C ARG A 173 15.29 2.28 -4.54
N GLY A 174 15.62 1.91 -5.77
CA GLY A 174 14.93 0.83 -6.49
C GLY A 174 13.48 1.13 -6.83
N TRP A 175 13.08 2.41 -6.78
CA TRP A 175 11.74 2.84 -7.11
C TRP A 175 11.55 2.98 -8.61
N LEU A 176 10.36 2.62 -9.09
CA LEU A 176 10.02 2.63 -10.50
C LEU A 176 9.24 3.91 -10.83
N LYS A 177 9.50 4.49 -11.99
CA LYS A 177 8.68 5.60 -12.47
C LYS A 177 7.32 5.13 -12.96
N GLU A 178 6.40 6.07 -12.98
CA GLU A 178 5.10 5.95 -13.63
C GLU A 178 5.21 5.33 -15.03
N GLY A 179 4.28 4.44 -15.36
CA GLY A 179 4.25 3.69 -16.62
C GLY A 179 5.07 2.39 -16.60
N SER A 180 5.75 2.06 -15.49
CA SER A 180 6.45 0.79 -15.37
C SER A 180 5.50 -0.39 -15.19
N VAL A 181 5.93 -1.57 -15.66
CA VAL A 181 5.32 -2.88 -15.40
C VAL A 181 6.32 -3.72 -14.63
N SER A 182 5.98 -4.04 -13.38
CA SER A 182 6.78 -4.88 -12.49
C SER A 182 6.23 -6.30 -12.44
N VAL A 183 7.02 -7.26 -11.97
CA VAL A 183 6.61 -8.65 -11.77
C VAL A 183 6.54 -8.96 -10.29
N GLY A 184 5.46 -9.59 -9.87
CA GLY A 184 5.27 -9.99 -8.48
C GLY A 184 4.11 -10.97 -8.30
N PRO A 185 3.95 -11.56 -7.12
CA PRO A 185 2.85 -12.46 -6.84
C PRO A 185 1.52 -11.72 -6.85
N VAL A 186 0.49 -12.39 -7.33
CA VAL A 186 -0.90 -11.92 -7.22
C VAL A 186 -1.57 -12.70 -6.10
N SER A 187 -2.05 -11.99 -5.08
CA SER A 187 -2.78 -12.60 -3.96
C SER A 187 -4.03 -13.33 -4.45
N GLN A 188 -4.22 -14.54 -3.97
CA GLN A 188 -5.42 -15.36 -4.23
C GLN A 188 -6.31 -15.46 -2.97
N VAL A 189 -5.99 -14.72 -1.93
CA VAL A 189 -6.75 -14.68 -0.68
C VAL A 189 -7.41 -13.32 -0.50
N GLU A 190 -8.48 -13.29 0.26
CA GLU A 190 -9.18 -12.05 0.58
C GLU A 190 -8.29 -11.09 1.35
N GLN A 191 -8.49 -9.79 1.12
CA GLN A 191 -7.78 -8.71 1.79
C GLN A 191 -8.77 -7.75 2.46
N PHE A 192 -8.36 -7.18 3.56
CA PHE A 192 -9.08 -6.09 4.23
C PHE A 192 -8.50 -4.73 3.85
N ILE A 193 -9.33 -3.70 4.02
CA ILE A 193 -9.00 -2.32 3.65
C ILE A 193 -8.47 -1.60 4.87
N LEU A 194 -7.43 -0.78 4.66
CA LEU A 194 -6.92 0.16 5.63
C LEU A 194 -6.82 1.58 5.05
N VAL A 195 -7.17 2.53 5.90
CA VAL A 195 -6.89 3.96 5.67
C VAL A 195 -6.19 4.47 6.92
N SER A 196 -4.95 4.88 6.78
CA SER A 196 -4.12 5.27 7.90
C SER A 196 -3.50 6.66 7.72
N THR A 197 -3.22 7.31 8.84
CA THR A 197 -2.39 8.50 8.89
C THR A 197 -1.44 8.39 10.07
N GLU A 198 -0.19 8.77 9.86
CA GLU A 198 0.85 8.72 10.88
C GLU A 198 1.62 10.04 10.89
N CYS A 199 2.31 10.29 12.01
CA CYS A 199 3.24 11.41 12.16
C CYS A 199 4.62 10.84 12.50
N HIS A 200 5.63 11.29 11.80
CA HIS A 200 7.02 10.91 12.00
C HIS A 200 7.89 12.12 12.31
#